data_95294fa885bea20580844310550ff0ae
#
_entry.id   95294fa885bea20580844310550ff0ae
#
_cell.length_a   1.000
_cell.length_b   1.000
_cell.length_c   1.000
_cell.angle_alpha   90.00
_cell.angle_beta   90.00
_cell.angle_gamma   90.00
#
_symmetry.space_group_name_H-M   'P 1'
#
loop_
_entity.id
_entity.type
_entity.pdbx_description
1 polymer ?
#
loop_
_entity_poly.entity_id
_entity_poly.type
_entity_poly.pdbx_seq_one_letter_code
_entity_poly.pdbx_strand_id
1 'polypeptide(L)'
;MTVRVLLVDDQEMVRTGLRLVIDRREDLSVVGEAADGEQAVARAVELRPDVVLMDVRMPGTTGVEATRRITSCWPGPGAAPRVLVLTTFDLDEYVHAALRAGAVGFLLKNSPPDLLAQAIRSTANGEAVLAPSVTRRLIDTVTALPAALLPNAPVPVPALREGEPADLLTERELQVLVLVARGLSNARIAAALDLTEGNVKSRVNRILTRLGLENRVQAAVLAHREGLV
;
A
#
# COMPACT_ATOMS: atom_id res chain seq x y z
N MET A 1 -21.15 0.91 -5.59
CA MET A 1 -20.41 0.09 -6.59
C MET A 1 -19.70 -0.99 -5.79
N THR A 2 -19.88 -2.26 -6.11
CA THR A 2 -19.29 -3.39 -5.39
C THR A 2 -17.87 -3.63 -5.91
N VAL A 3 -16.87 -3.66 -5.01
CA VAL A 3 -15.47 -3.94 -5.35
C VAL A 3 -15.30 -5.44 -5.59
N ARG A 4 -14.78 -5.80 -6.75
CA ARG A 4 -14.57 -7.18 -7.21
C ARG A 4 -13.17 -7.65 -6.79
N VAL A 5 -13.11 -8.73 -6.03
CA VAL A 5 -11.86 -9.22 -5.42
C VAL A 5 -11.52 -10.62 -5.94
N LEU A 6 -10.29 -10.81 -6.41
CA LEU A 6 -9.70 -12.13 -6.69
C LEU A 6 -8.84 -12.54 -5.49
N LEU A 7 -9.08 -13.73 -4.93
CA LEU A 7 -8.28 -14.32 -3.85
C LEU A 7 -7.20 -15.24 -4.41
N VAL A 8 -5.95 -15.01 -4.01
CA VAL A 8 -4.82 -15.83 -4.44
C VAL A 8 -4.02 -16.27 -3.24
N ASP A 9 -4.04 -17.57 -2.95
CA ASP A 9 -3.36 -18.20 -1.84
C ASP A 9 -3.26 -19.71 -2.12
N ASP A 10 -2.16 -20.37 -1.80
CA ASP A 10 -2.03 -21.82 -2.01
C ASP A 10 -2.83 -22.64 -0.98
N GLN A 11 -3.17 -22.06 0.17
CA GLN A 11 -3.90 -22.71 1.24
C GLN A 11 -5.42 -22.50 1.10
N GLU A 12 -6.17 -23.56 0.81
CA GLU A 12 -7.63 -23.52 0.65
C GLU A 12 -8.35 -22.99 1.90
N MET A 13 -7.88 -23.37 3.10
CA MET A 13 -8.44 -22.90 4.35
C MET A 13 -8.33 -21.38 4.51
N VAL A 14 -7.21 -20.79 4.07
CA VAL A 14 -6.99 -19.34 4.09
C VAL A 14 -7.95 -18.65 3.12
N ARG A 15 -8.06 -19.16 1.89
CA ARG A 15 -9.01 -18.61 0.90
C ARG A 15 -10.46 -18.65 1.42
N THR A 16 -10.87 -19.78 2.01
CA THR A 16 -12.21 -19.92 2.61
C THR A 16 -12.43 -18.89 3.72
N GLY A 17 -11.46 -18.72 4.62
CA GLY A 17 -11.53 -17.73 5.69
C GLY A 17 -11.63 -16.29 5.17
N LEU A 18 -10.80 -15.91 4.18
CA LEU A 18 -10.82 -14.60 3.55
C LEU A 18 -12.15 -14.34 2.83
N ARG A 19 -12.67 -15.33 2.10
CA ARG A 19 -13.98 -15.27 1.45
C ARG A 19 -15.08 -14.95 2.44
N LEU A 20 -15.15 -15.66 3.56
CA LEU A 20 -16.16 -15.42 4.61
C LEU A 20 -16.09 -13.99 5.18
N VAL A 21 -14.90 -13.44 5.32
CA VAL A 21 -14.70 -12.07 5.80
C VAL A 21 -15.16 -11.04 4.76
N ILE A 22 -14.84 -11.26 3.50
CA ILE A 22 -15.10 -10.31 2.41
C ILE A 22 -16.59 -10.33 2.02
N ASP A 23 -17.18 -11.52 1.81
CA ASP A 23 -18.57 -11.66 1.36
C ASP A 23 -19.59 -11.23 2.44
N ARG A 24 -19.17 -11.05 3.70
CA ARG A 24 -20.01 -10.41 4.74
C ARG A 24 -20.19 -8.90 4.53
N ARG A 25 -19.48 -8.29 3.60
CA ARG A 25 -19.55 -6.85 3.32
C ARG A 25 -20.33 -6.63 2.03
N GLU A 26 -21.42 -5.89 2.09
CA GLU A 26 -22.31 -5.64 0.94
C GLU A 26 -21.61 -4.96 -0.24
N ASP A 27 -20.55 -4.23 0.02
CA ASP A 27 -19.77 -3.47 -0.95
C ASP A 27 -18.53 -4.20 -1.49
N LEU A 28 -18.27 -5.44 -1.05
CA LEU A 28 -17.16 -6.28 -1.51
C LEU A 28 -17.70 -7.62 -2.04
N SER A 29 -17.05 -8.20 -3.03
CA SER A 29 -17.44 -9.51 -3.58
C SER A 29 -16.23 -10.27 -4.09
N VAL A 30 -16.08 -11.52 -3.66
CA VAL A 30 -15.07 -12.44 -4.20
C VAL A 30 -15.56 -13.00 -5.53
N VAL A 31 -14.92 -12.58 -6.63
CA VAL A 31 -15.29 -12.99 -7.98
C VAL A 31 -14.55 -14.23 -8.46
N GLY A 32 -13.51 -14.66 -7.76
CA GLY A 32 -12.78 -15.88 -8.06
C GLY A 32 -11.66 -16.18 -7.07
N GLU A 33 -11.06 -17.35 -7.27
CA GLU A 33 -9.93 -17.83 -6.47
C GLU A 33 -8.85 -18.42 -7.38
N ALA A 34 -7.60 -18.39 -6.90
CA ALA A 34 -6.45 -19.04 -7.52
C ALA A 34 -5.54 -19.63 -6.42
N ALA A 35 -4.91 -20.76 -6.71
CA ALA A 35 -4.06 -21.48 -5.78
C ALA A 35 -2.54 -21.29 -6.08
N ASP A 36 -2.20 -20.63 -7.17
CA ASP A 36 -0.83 -20.32 -7.59
C ASP A 36 -0.77 -19.08 -8.47
N GLY A 37 0.45 -18.64 -8.78
CA GLY A 37 0.67 -17.41 -9.56
C GLY A 37 0.25 -17.52 -11.04
N GLU A 38 0.31 -18.69 -11.67
CA GLU A 38 -0.16 -18.88 -13.05
C GLU A 38 -1.67 -18.75 -13.13
N GLN A 39 -2.38 -19.43 -12.23
CA GLN A 39 -3.83 -19.30 -12.11
C GLN A 39 -4.23 -17.86 -11.78
N ALA A 40 -3.47 -17.19 -10.91
CA ALA A 40 -3.73 -15.79 -10.55
C ALA A 40 -3.76 -14.87 -11.78
N VAL A 41 -2.74 -14.96 -12.65
CA VAL A 41 -2.68 -14.17 -13.88
C VAL A 41 -3.82 -14.53 -14.82
N ALA A 42 -4.08 -15.81 -15.05
CA ALA A 42 -5.15 -16.28 -15.94
C ALA A 42 -6.53 -15.81 -15.45
N ARG A 43 -6.81 -15.99 -14.14
CA ARG A 43 -8.09 -15.57 -13.53
C ARG A 43 -8.23 -14.05 -13.50
N ALA A 44 -7.16 -13.29 -13.28
CA ALA A 44 -7.22 -11.84 -13.34
C ALA A 44 -7.64 -11.34 -14.71
N VAL A 45 -7.11 -11.93 -15.79
CA VAL A 45 -7.49 -11.61 -17.17
C VAL A 45 -8.95 -11.97 -17.47
N GLU A 46 -9.39 -13.17 -17.04
CA GLU A 46 -10.74 -13.67 -17.24
C GLU A 46 -11.78 -12.84 -16.48
N LEU A 47 -11.55 -12.65 -15.18
CA LEU A 47 -12.55 -12.10 -14.26
C LEU A 47 -12.49 -10.59 -14.13
N ARG A 48 -11.38 -9.95 -14.49
CA ARG A 48 -11.17 -8.50 -14.41
C ARG A 48 -11.57 -7.95 -13.01
N PRO A 49 -10.93 -8.41 -11.95
CA PRO A 49 -11.19 -7.89 -10.62
C PRO A 49 -10.70 -6.45 -10.50
N ASP A 50 -11.22 -5.70 -9.52
CA ASP A 50 -10.70 -4.38 -9.17
C ASP A 50 -9.44 -4.53 -8.31
N VAL A 51 -9.43 -5.55 -7.44
CA VAL A 51 -8.35 -5.84 -6.49
C VAL A 51 -8.00 -7.33 -6.53
N VAL A 52 -6.71 -7.64 -6.55
CA VAL A 52 -6.17 -8.98 -6.33
C VAL A 52 -5.55 -9.03 -4.94
N LEU A 53 -6.07 -9.89 -4.05
CA LEU A 53 -5.42 -10.24 -2.80
C LEU A 53 -4.43 -11.36 -3.08
N MET A 54 -3.13 -11.07 -2.98
CA MET A 54 -2.06 -11.94 -3.44
C MET A 54 -1.20 -12.43 -2.28
N ASP A 55 -1.17 -13.74 -2.05
CA ASP A 55 -0.12 -14.32 -1.20
C ASP A 55 1.23 -14.24 -1.90
N VAL A 56 2.28 -14.03 -1.12
CA VAL A 56 3.65 -13.92 -1.62
C VAL A 56 4.25 -15.29 -1.90
N ARG A 57 4.00 -16.25 -0.99
CA ARG A 57 4.68 -17.55 -1.01
C ARG A 57 3.74 -18.64 -1.49
N MET A 58 3.86 -18.97 -2.75
CA MET A 58 3.13 -20.08 -3.37
C MET A 58 4.10 -20.98 -4.14
N PRO A 59 3.80 -22.28 -4.28
CA PRO A 59 4.59 -23.17 -5.11
C PRO A 59 4.53 -22.76 -6.58
N GLY A 60 5.62 -23.04 -7.32
CA GLY A 60 5.72 -22.68 -8.73
C GLY A 60 5.94 -21.18 -8.94
N THR A 61 5.01 -20.51 -9.63
CA THR A 61 5.06 -19.07 -9.83
C THR A 61 4.70 -18.34 -8.54
N THR A 62 5.65 -17.60 -7.99
CA THR A 62 5.48 -16.85 -6.75
C THR A 62 4.50 -15.70 -6.90
N GLY A 63 3.91 -15.23 -5.78
CA GLY A 63 3.03 -14.05 -5.80
C GLY A 63 3.73 -12.78 -6.25
N VAL A 64 5.04 -12.65 -6.01
CA VAL A 64 5.85 -11.52 -6.51
C VAL A 64 5.91 -11.52 -8.04
N GLU A 65 6.19 -12.67 -8.65
CA GLU A 65 6.23 -12.78 -10.12
C GLU A 65 4.84 -12.60 -10.73
N ALA A 66 3.81 -13.19 -10.13
CA ALA A 66 2.42 -12.97 -10.56
C ALA A 66 2.02 -11.49 -10.45
N THR A 67 2.41 -10.81 -9.36
CA THR A 67 2.20 -9.36 -9.19
C THR A 67 2.85 -8.59 -10.33
N ARG A 68 4.12 -8.85 -10.63
CA ARG A 68 4.84 -8.19 -11.73
C ARG A 68 4.14 -8.38 -13.08
N ARG A 69 3.68 -9.59 -13.39
CA ARG A 69 2.96 -9.89 -14.64
C ARG A 69 1.61 -9.16 -14.71
N ILE A 70 0.89 -9.06 -13.59
CA ILE A 70 -0.40 -8.37 -13.52
C ILE A 70 -0.23 -6.85 -13.61
N THR A 71 0.78 -6.27 -12.97
CA THR A 71 0.93 -4.81 -12.88
C THR A 71 1.74 -4.20 -14.01
N SER A 72 2.95 -4.74 -14.26
CA SER A 72 3.91 -4.16 -15.21
C SER A 72 3.83 -4.77 -16.62
N CYS A 73 3.29 -5.97 -16.74
CA CYS A 73 3.18 -6.71 -18.00
C CYS A 73 1.73 -7.17 -18.24
N TRP A 74 0.74 -6.33 -17.92
CA TRP A 74 -0.67 -6.71 -17.97
C TRP A 74 -1.07 -7.30 -19.32
N PRO A 75 -1.45 -8.58 -19.38
CA PRO A 75 -1.82 -9.24 -20.63
C PRO A 75 -3.31 -9.06 -20.99
N GLY A 76 -4.10 -8.47 -20.10
CA GLY A 76 -5.53 -8.30 -20.27
C GLY A 76 -5.92 -6.97 -20.89
N PRO A 77 -7.18 -6.81 -21.29
CA PRO A 77 -7.69 -5.56 -21.81
C PRO A 77 -7.94 -4.53 -20.70
N GLY A 78 -7.75 -3.26 -21.03
CA GLY A 78 -8.02 -2.14 -20.12
C GLY A 78 -6.93 -1.97 -19.04
N ALA A 79 -7.30 -1.32 -17.95
CA ALA A 79 -6.40 -1.09 -16.83
C ALA A 79 -6.14 -2.38 -16.04
N ALA A 80 -4.91 -2.56 -15.58
CA ALA A 80 -4.55 -3.66 -14.71
C ALA A 80 -5.27 -3.56 -13.35
N PRO A 81 -5.67 -4.70 -12.75
CA PRO A 81 -6.17 -4.71 -11.40
C PRO A 81 -5.07 -4.30 -10.40
N ARG A 82 -5.47 -3.73 -9.29
CA ARG A 82 -4.55 -3.38 -8.22
C ARG A 82 -4.23 -4.58 -7.35
N VAL A 83 -2.98 -4.73 -6.96
CA VAL A 83 -2.53 -5.87 -6.15
C VAL A 83 -2.27 -5.40 -4.73
N LEU A 84 -3.02 -6.00 -3.77
CA LEU A 84 -2.79 -5.93 -2.33
C LEU A 84 -2.17 -7.24 -1.87
N VAL A 85 -0.94 -7.18 -1.41
CA VAL A 85 -0.22 -8.37 -0.97
C VAL A 85 -0.61 -8.76 0.45
N LEU A 86 -0.87 -10.06 0.66
CA LEU A 86 -1.09 -10.68 1.97
C LEU A 86 0.07 -11.61 2.30
N THR A 87 0.54 -11.59 3.56
CA THR A 87 1.58 -12.49 4.02
C THR A 87 1.41 -12.86 5.48
N THR A 88 1.95 -14.03 5.87
CA THR A 88 2.01 -14.44 7.27
C THR A 88 3.19 -13.86 8.03
N PHE A 89 4.24 -13.41 7.32
CA PHE A 89 5.49 -12.96 7.92
C PHE A 89 5.95 -11.63 7.33
N ASP A 90 6.48 -10.80 8.19
CA ASP A 90 7.13 -9.53 7.90
C ASP A 90 8.59 -9.72 7.37
N LEU A 91 8.81 -10.58 6.38
CA LEU A 91 10.15 -10.75 5.82
C LEU A 91 10.45 -9.61 4.84
N ASP A 92 11.45 -8.79 5.15
CA ASP A 92 11.83 -7.58 4.41
C ASP A 92 12.04 -7.83 2.91
N GLU A 93 12.63 -8.94 2.55
CA GLU A 93 12.91 -9.31 1.16
C GLU A 93 11.64 -9.38 0.29
N TYR A 94 10.57 -9.95 0.83
CA TYR A 94 9.30 -10.10 0.10
C TYR A 94 8.52 -8.79 -0.01
N VAL A 95 8.58 -7.94 1.02
CA VAL A 95 7.96 -6.61 0.99
C VAL A 95 8.57 -5.77 -0.12
N HIS A 96 9.90 -5.68 -0.15
CA HIS A 96 10.62 -4.92 -1.18
C HIS A 96 10.38 -5.48 -2.59
N ALA A 97 10.42 -6.80 -2.74
CA ALA A 97 10.18 -7.45 -4.02
C ALA A 97 8.76 -7.20 -4.54
N ALA A 98 7.74 -7.30 -3.68
CA ALA A 98 6.34 -7.07 -4.04
C ALA A 98 6.07 -5.62 -4.44
N LEU A 99 6.61 -4.64 -3.70
CA LEU A 99 6.48 -3.23 -4.05
C LEU A 99 7.18 -2.90 -5.36
N ARG A 100 8.38 -3.44 -5.60
CA ARG A 100 9.08 -3.29 -6.90
C ARG A 100 8.31 -3.95 -8.05
N ALA A 101 7.58 -5.02 -7.76
CA ALA A 101 6.70 -5.67 -8.72
C ALA A 101 5.41 -4.89 -9.00
N GLY A 102 5.17 -3.76 -8.33
CA GLY A 102 4.04 -2.88 -8.54
C GLY A 102 2.85 -3.13 -7.62
N ALA A 103 3.01 -3.87 -6.51
CA ALA A 103 1.98 -3.95 -5.49
C ALA A 103 1.69 -2.56 -4.90
N VAL A 104 0.40 -2.22 -4.75
CA VAL A 104 -0.03 -0.93 -4.19
C VAL A 104 -0.22 -0.98 -2.69
N GLY A 105 -0.18 -2.17 -2.08
CA GLY A 105 -0.35 -2.32 -0.65
C GLY A 105 0.17 -3.66 -0.13
N PHE A 106 0.30 -3.69 1.20
CA PHE A 106 0.81 -4.84 1.93
C PHE A 106 0.12 -4.97 3.28
N LEU A 107 -0.43 -6.15 3.57
CA LEU A 107 -1.14 -6.45 4.80
C LEU A 107 -0.74 -7.82 5.34
N LEU A 108 -0.83 -8.00 6.66
CA LEU A 108 -0.61 -9.30 7.28
C LEU A 108 -1.88 -10.16 7.21
N LYS A 109 -1.75 -11.46 6.96
CA LYS A 109 -2.89 -12.41 6.94
C LYS A 109 -3.65 -12.48 8.27
N ASN A 110 -3.00 -12.16 9.39
CA ASN A 110 -3.61 -12.10 10.72
C ASN A 110 -4.23 -10.73 11.04
N SER A 111 -4.30 -9.82 10.08
CA SER A 111 -4.93 -8.51 10.27
C SER A 111 -6.41 -8.65 10.63
N PRO A 112 -6.94 -7.76 11.49
CA PRO A 112 -8.37 -7.76 11.82
C PRO A 112 -9.25 -7.67 10.56
N PRO A 113 -10.41 -8.35 10.53
CA PRO A 113 -11.34 -8.36 9.39
C PRO A 113 -11.74 -6.97 8.88
N ASP A 114 -11.92 -6.02 9.79
CA ASP A 114 -12.27 -4.63 9.42
C ASP A 114 -11.13 -3.91 8.72
N LEU A 115 -9.88 -4.16 9.16
CA LEU A 115 -8.69 -3.61 8.53
C LEU A 115 -8.50 -4.17 7.11
N LEU A 116 -8.73 -5.48 6.92
CA LEU A 116 -8.70 -6.10 5.60
C LEU A 116 -9.73 -5.46 4.66
N ALA A 117 -10.97 -5.33 5.10
CA ALA A 117 -12.02 -4.71 4.30
C ALA A 117 -11.69 -3.25 3.95
N GLN A 118 -11.17 -2.48 4.90
CA GLN A 118 -10.72 -1.11 4.66
C GLN A 118 -9.56 -1.06 3.67
N ALA A 119 -8.57 -1.97 3.80
CA ALA A 119 -7.44 -2.06 2.89
C ALA A 119 -7.88 -2.37 1.44
N ILE A 120 -8.84 -3.28 1.25
CA ILE A 120 -9.40 -3.59 -0.07
C ILE A 120 -10.05 -2.33 -0.69
N ARG A 121 -10.86 -1.58 0.07
CA ARG A 121 -11.47 -0.34 -0.41
C ARG A 121 -10.46 0.72 -0.80
N SER A 122 -9.50 0.97 0.08
CA SER A 122 -8.42 1.92 -0.19
C SER A 122 -7.60 1.53 -1.42
N THR A 123 -7.27 0.23 -1.55
CA THR A 123 -6.58 -0.30 -2.73
C THR A 123 -7.43 -0.08 -3.99
N ALA A 124 -8.72 -0.38 -3.96
CA ALA A 124 -9.63 -0.16 -5.09
C ALA A 124 -9.70 1.32 -5.51
N ASN A 125 -9.53 2.25 -4.58
CA ASN A 125 -9.48 3.68 -4.83
C ASN A 125 -8.09 4.19 -5.28
N GLY A 126 -7.09 3.32 -5.39
CA GLY A 126 -5.72 3.69 -5.76
C GLY A 126 -4.88 4.26 -4.62
N GLU A 127 -5.34 4.09 -3.37
CA GLU A 127 -4.58 4.51 -2.19
C GLU A 127 -3.61 3.39 -1.78
N ALA A 128 -2.35 3.76 -1.48
CA ALA A 128 -1.40 2.80 -0.94
C ALA A 128 -1.77 2.41 0.50
N VAL A 129 -1.79 1.12 0.78
CA VAL A 129 -2.06 0.58 2.12
C VAL A 129 -0.84 -0.21 2.58
N LEU A 130 -0.19 0.27 3.64
CA LEU A 130 0.91 -0.44 4.28
C LEU A 130 0.58 -0.66 5.75
N ALA A 131 0.80 -1.89 6.23
CA ALA A 131 0.76 -2.15 7.66
C ALA A 131 1.81 -1.28 8.37
N PRO A 132 1.55 -0.77 9.58
CA PRO A 132 2.49 0.09 10.32
C PRO A 132 3.89 -0.53 10.50
N SER A 133 3.97 -1.84 10.71
CA SER A 133 5.24 -2.59 10.77
C SER A 133 6.02 -2.52 9.45
N VAL A 134 5.32 -2.65 8.32
CA VAL A 134 5.91 -2.59 6.98
C VAL A 134 6.40 -1.17 6.67
N THR A 135 5.62 -0.15 7.02
CA THR A 135 6.01 1.26 6.84
C THR A 135 7.30 1.58 7.59
N ARG A 136 7.40 1.18 8.88
CA ARG A 136 8.60 1.41 9.69
C ARG A 136 9.83 0.78 9.04
N ARG A 137 9.73 -0.49 8.61
CA ARG A 137 10.84 -1.21 7.99
C ARG A 137 11.29 -0.64 6.66
N LEU A 138 10.35 -0.18 5.83
CA LEU A 138 10.69 0.53 4.59
C LEU A 138 11.49 1.80 4.89
N ILE A 139 11.11 2.54 5.92
CA ILE A 139 11.83 3.71 6.39
C ILE A 139 13.23 3.31 6.85
N ASP A 140 13.33 2.30 7.72
CA ASP A 140 14.62 1.81 8.24
C ASP A 140 15.55 1.36 7.10
N THR A 141 15.02 0.68 6.08
CA THR A 141 15.81 0.26 4.93
C THR A 141 16.29 1.43 4.08
N VAL A 142 15.42 2.40 3.82
CA VAL A 142 15.78 3.60 3.04
C VAL A 142 16.81 4.45 3.78
N THR A 143 16.67 4.57 5.10
CA THR A 143 17.61 5.34 5.94
C THR A 143 18.96 4.63 6.13
N ALA A 144 18.97 3.29 6.06
CA ALA A 144 20.20 2.49 6.12
C ALA A 144 20.98 2.44 4.80
N LEU A 145 20.38 2.86 3.68
CA LEU A 145 21.09 2.93 2.39
C LEU A 145 22.19 3.99 2.46
N PRO A 146 23.45 3.65 2.09
CA PRO A 146 24.48 4.66 1.92
C PRO A 146 23.99 5.77 0.98
N ALA A 147 24.30 7.02 1.33
CA ALA A 147 23.89 8.18 0.52
C ALA A 147 24.31 8.10 -0.97
N ALA A 148 25.37 7.32 -1.26
CA ALA A 148 25.83 7.03 -2.61
C ALA A 148 24.92 6.05 -3.41
N LEU A 149 24.04 5.30 -2.75
CA LEU A 149 23.10 4.35 -3.36
C LEU A 149 21.68 4.92 -3.42
N LEU A 150 21.43 6.02 -2.73
CA LEU A 150 20.24 6.80 -3.00
C LEU A 150 20.40 7.31 -4.44
N PRO A 151 19.44 7.04 -5.35
CA PRO A 151 19.56 7.49 -6.71
C PRO A 151 19.86 8.98 -6.67
N ASN A 152 21.06 9.35 -7.13
CA ASN A 152 21.50 10.71 -7.36
C ASN A 152 20.81 11.29 -8.62
N ALA A 153 19.71 10.69 -9.02
CA ALA A 153 18.74 11.42 -9.79
C ALA A 153 18.13 12.41 -8.79
N PRO A 154 18.32 13.72 -9.00
CA PRO A 154 17.33 14.60 -8.49
C PRO A 154 16.03 14.11 -9.14
N VAL A 155 15.20 13.35 -8.38
CA VAL A 155 13.78 13.54 -8.55
C VAL A 155 13.73 15.08 -8.60
N PRO A 156 13.20 15.72 -9.66
CA PRO A 156 13.04 17.15 -9.60
C PRO A 156 12.05 17.42 -8.48
N VAL A 157 12.57 17.36 -7.27
CA VAL A 157 12.00 18.06 -6.13
C VAL A 157 12.19 19.49 -6.61
N PRO A 158 11.13 20.23 -6.92
CA PRO A 158 11.28 21.65 -7.21
C PRO A 158 12.17 22.14 -6.08
N ALA A 159 13.34 22.69 -6.41
CA ALA A 159 14.34 23.09 -5.44
C ALA A 159 13.58 23.74 -4.28
N LEU A 160 13.46 23.02 -3.17
CA LEU A 160 12.88 23.58 -1.97
C LEU A 160 13.72 24.81 -1.74
N ARG A 161 13.11 25.98 -1.97
CA ARG A 161 13.73 27.24 -1.67
C ARG A 161 14.28 27.10 -0.26
N GLU A 162 15.52 27.51 -0.05
CA GLU A 162 16.20 27.49 1.22
C GLU A 162 15.23 27.90 2.34
N GLY A 163 14.71 26.90 3.06
CA GLY A 163 13.74 26.98 4.14
C GLY A 163 13.50 25.55 4.63
N GLU A 164 13.59 25.32 5.91
CA GLU A 164 13.27 24.01 6.52
C GLU A 164 11.84 23.61 6.10
N PRO A 165 11.55 22.29 5.88
CA PRO A 165 10.19 21.81 5.61
C PRO A 165 9.16 22.29 6.63
N ALA A 166 9.61 22.59 7.85
CA ALA A 166 8.82 23.20 8.92
C ALA A 166 8.27 24.60 8.52
N ASP A 167 9.01 25.39 7.74
CA ASP A 167 8.60 26.74 7.34
C ASP A 167 7.54 26.74 6.22
N LEU A 168 7.44 25.62 5.48
CA LEU A 168 6.46 25.47 4.40
C LEU A 168 5.12 24.94 4.87
N LEU A 169 5.04 24.36 6.06
CA LEU A 169 3.84 23.74 6.61
C LEU A 169 3.31 24.56 7.79
N THR A 170 1.99 24.60 7.91
CA THR A 170 1.38 25.11 9.14
C THR A 170 1.63 24.12 10.28
N GLU A 171 1.59 24.59 11.52
CA GLU A 171 1.75 23.73 12.71
C GLU A 171 0.80 22.52 12.70
N ARG A 172 -0.43 22.70 12.22
CA ARG A 172 -1.41 21.60 12.06
C ARG A 172 -1.04 20.60 10.95
N GLU A 173 -0.43 21.05 9.88
CA GLU A 173 0.07 20.17 8.82
C GLU A 173 1.31 19.44 9.26
N LEU A 174 2.18 20.08 10.04
CA LEU A 174 3.35 19.44 10.63
C LEU A 174 2.94 18.31 11.61
N GLN A 175 1.93 18.54 12.47
CA GLN A 175 1.38 17.50 13.35
C GLN A 175 0.86 16.30 12.55
N VAL A 176 0.14 16.54 11.44
CA VAL A 176 -0.33 15.47 10.55
C VAL A 176 0.85 14.75 9.92
N LEU A 177 1.87 15.46 9.44
CA LEU A 177 3.07 14.88 8.83
C LEU A 177 3.81 13.95 9.81
N VAL A 178 3.99 14.37 11.06
CA VAL A 178 4.59 13.55 12.12
C VAL A 178 3.81 12.26 12.36
N LEU A 179 2.47 12.32 12.41
CA LEU A 179 1.63 11.14 12.61
C LEU A 179 1.62 10.23 11.36
N VAL A 180 1.74 10.81 10.16
CA VAL A 180 1.96 10.07 8.91
C VAL A 180 3.30 9.31 8.97
N ALA A 181 4.36 9.96 9.41
CA ALA A 181 5.69 9.37 9.53
C ALA A 181 5.73 8.24 10.58
N ARG A 182 4.91 8.34 11.63
CA ARG A 182 4.70 7.26 12.60
C ARG A 182 3.85 6.10 12.08
N GLY A 183 3.41 6.14 10.81
CA GLY A 183 2.64 5.07 10.17
C GLY A 183 1.16 5.01 10.55
N LEU A 184 0.58 6.06 11.17
CA LEU A 184 -0.84 6.05 11.54
C LEU A 184 -1.75 6.17 10.31
N SER A 185 -2.85 5.42 10.26
CA SER A 185 -3.88 5.57 9.24
C SER A 185 -4.63 6.91 9.38
N ASN A 186 -5.30 7.37 8.32
CA ASN A 186 -6.09 8.60 8.37
C ASN A 186 -7.15 8.57 9.47
N ALA A 187 -7.79 7.43 9.71
CA ALA A 187 -8.75 7.24 10.80
C ALA A 187 -8.10 7.44 12.19
N ARG A 188 -6.89 6.89 12.40
CA ARG A 188 -6.15 7.07 13.66
C ARG A 188 -5.65 8.49 13.83
N ILE A 189 -5.20 9.14 12.77
CA ILE A 189 -4.81 10.56 12.79
C ILE A 189 -6.03 11.43 13.11
N ALA A 190 -7.18 11.13 12.51
CA ALA A 190 -8.43 11.82 12.77
C ALA A 190 -8.82 11.73 14.25
N ALA A 191 -8.77 10.53 14.84
CA ALA A 191 -9.03 10.32 16.26
C ALA A 191 -8.00 11.03 17.16
N ALA A 192 -6.72 11.04 16.79
CA ALA A 192 -5.66 11.67 17.58
C ALA A 192 -5.72 13.21 17.58
N LEU A 193 -6.24 13.81 16.51
CA LEU A 193 -6.28 15.28 16.33
C LEU A 193 -7.68 15.87 16.41
N ASP A 194 -8.69 15.08 16.79
CA ASP A 194 -10.10 15.47 16.83
C ASP A 194 -10.59 16.07 15.48
N LEU A 195 -10.30 15.34 14.41
CA LEU A 195 -10.65 15.69 13.03
C LEU A 195 -11.52 14.60 12.39
N THR A 196 -12.17 14.93 11.28
CA THR A 196 -12.77 13.90 10.41
C THR A 196 -11.71 13.28 9.52
N GLU A 197 -11.91 12.02 9.11
CA GLU A 197 -11.00 11.31 8.22
C GLU A 197 -10.84 12.04 6.85
N GLY A 198 -11.92 12.63 6.34
CA GLY A 198 -11.91 13.46 5.14
C GLY A 198 -11.02 14.70 5.29
N ASN A 199 -11.04 15.35 6.47
CA ASN A 199 -10.16 16.49 6.77
C ASN A 199 -8.69 16.07 6.82
N VAL A 200 -8.39 14.89 7.39
CA VAL A 200 -7.02 14.35 7.40
C VAL A 200 -6.56 14.04 5.97
N LYS A 201 -7.38 13.36 5.16
CA LYS A 201 -7.07 13.08 3.74
C LYS A 201 -6.77 14.36 2.96
N SER A 202 -7.59 15.39 3.12
CA SER A 202 -7.38 16.69 2.49
C SER A 202 -6.07 17.36 2.94
N ARG A 203 -5.71 17.27 4.23
CA ARG A 203 -4.44 17.83 4.75
C ARG A 203 -3.24 17.05 4.24
N VAL A 204 -3.29 15.71 4.22
CA VAL A 204 -2.22 14.88 3.65
C VAL A 204 -1.99 15.27 2.19
N ASN A 205 -3.03 15.36 1.36
CA ASN A 205 -2.89 15.77 -0.03
C ASN A 205 -2.26 17.18 -0.16
N ARG A 206 -2.64 18.12 0.71
CA ARG A 206 -2.08 19.47 0.73
C ARG A 206 -0.60 19.46 1.11
N ILE A 207 -0.20 18.64 2.10
CA ILE A 207 1.20 18.44 2.49
C ILE A 207 1.99 17.89 1.29
N LEU A 208 1.48 16.85 0.63
CA LEU A 208 2.12 16.26 -0.54
C LEU A 208 2.33 17.30 -1.65
N THR A 209 1.29 18.08 -1.97
CA THR A 209 1.36 19.14 -3.00
C THR A 209 2.37 20.23 -2.62
N ARG A 210 2.36 20.69 -1.35
CA ARG A 210 3.27 21.78 -0.91
C ARG A 210 4.73 21.36 -0.90
N LEU A 211 4.99 20.09 -0.53
CA LEU A 211 6.34 19.54 -0.47
C LEU A 211 6.78 18.90 -1.81
N GLY A 212 5.94 18.94 -2.85
CA GLY A 212 6.24 18.34 -4.15
C GLY A 212 6.35 16.80 -4.11
N LEU A 213 5.64 16.15 -3.19
CA LEU A 213 5.71 14.72 -2.97
C LEU A 213 4.56 14.00 -3.68
N GLU A 214 4.83 12.84 -4.23
CA GLU A 214 3.85 12.06 -4.99
C GLU A 214 2.97 11.17 -4.11
N ASN A 215 3.49 10.75 -2.94
CA ASN A 215 2.79 9.80 -2.10
C ASN A 215 3.16 9.94 -0.61
N ARG A 216 2.36 9.26 0.22
CA ARG A 216 2.48 9.26 1.68
C ARG A 216 3.81 8.68 2.17
N VAL A 217 4.40 7.73 1.44
CA VAL A 217 5.69 7.12 1.81
C VAL A 217 6.81 8.14 1.68
N GLN A 218 6.82 8.93 0.60
CA GLN A 218 7.78 10.04 0.42
C GLN A 218 7.65 11.07 1.54
N ALA A 219 6.42 11.37 1.99
CA ALA A 219 6.21 12.28 3.12
C ALA A 219 6.77 11.71 4.44
N ALA A 220 6.58 10.41 4.70
CA ALA A 220 7.14 9.76 5.88
C ALA A 220 8.67 9.75 5.86
N VAL A 221 9.28 9.41 4.72
CA VAL A 221 10.74 9.42 4.53
C VAL A 221 11.31 10.83 4.73
N LEU A 222 10.66 11.85 4.17
CA LEU A 222 11.09 13.23 4.36
C LEU A 222 11.07 13.63 5.83
N ALA A 223 9.98 13.35 6.55
CA ALA A 223 9.86 13.68 7.97
C ALA A 223 10.95 13.01 8.84
N HIS A 224 11.34 11.79 8.51
CA HIS A 224 12.46 11.11 9.19
C HIS A 224 13.82 11.76 8.85
N ARG A 225 14.05 12.13 7.60
CA ARG A 225 15.29 12.81 7.19
C ARG A 225 15.49 14.16 7.87
N GLU A 226 14.40 14.89 8.07
CA GLU A 226 14.39 16.21 8.71
C GLU A 226 14.35 16.10 10.26
N GLY A 227 14.42 14.89 10.82
CA GLY A 227 14.46 14.69 12.28
C GLY A 227 13.16 15.06 13.00
N LEU A 228 12.02 15.06 12.29
CA LEU A 228 10.71 15.38 12.88
C LEU A 228 10.11 14.22 13.68
N VAL A 229 10.69 13.01 13.56
CA VAL A 229 10.22 11.77 14.23
C VAL A 229 11.40 10.98 14.78
#